data_4d8994880f137c067b59d479f5467554
#
_entry.id   4d8994880f137c067b59d479f5467554
#
_cell.length_a   1.000
_cell.length_b   1.000
_cell.length_c   1.000
_cell.angle_alpha   90.00
_cell.angle_beta   90.00
_cell.angle_gamma   90.00
#
_symmetry.space_group_name_H-M   'P 1'
#
loop_
_entity.id
_entity.type
_entity.pdbx_description
1 polymer ?
#
loop_
_entity_poly.entity_id
_entity_poly.type
_entity_poly.pdbx_seq_one_letter_code
_entity_poly.pdbx_strand_id
1 'polypeptide(L)'
;MEFGKIITVDFAKREGKIKPLGGLNAGPLFSACGRELDLAKDYRDMNVPVIRLADVDPPYGKNQLVDVHCIFPDFNADPDLPESYNFTETDKYIAAVRAAGAEPVLRLGESPDHYERKLFVRAPKNAEKWASICEHIIAHYNEGFADGYKWKLRHVEIWDLPELECGFVGDETEFFSLYATASASIKARFPKIKVGGYGSLGFRGLNRIDLSGIYKDSADYAARFLAYQKANGGVLDFFTWYCYAESPEELALHARYARSTLDGAGFKRASSYIVGFNLESAERGVYHGYAADIFASLVTAQRSGVDMLIFEDARPFGARNSLYSIDRDGVKFTSAKGALSAFGRLGSLGTAVESLGDSRREIYSLAAIGGTSAALAVAAREYSGKLEIRLKNSTYSSFSVKRIFEDSECNFAERYRENIPLAGNKISLVLEKGDIYLLEFKA
;
A
#
# COMPACT_ATOMS: atom_id res chain seq x y z
N MET A 1 -25.35 -0.08 -35.14
CA MET A 1 -24.57 -1.15 -34.47
C MET A 1 -23.45 -0.43 -33.73
N GLU A 2 -23.55 -0.33 -32.40
CA GLU A 2 -22.41 0.17 -31.62
C GLU A 2 -21.28 -0.83 -31.73
N PHE A 3 -20.15 -0.37 -32.23
CA PHE A 3 -18.93 -1.18 -32.27
C PHE A 3 -18.47 -1.39 -30.82
N GLY A 4 -18.45 -2.63 -30.38
CA GLY A 4 -17.94 -2.97 -29.03
C GLY A 4 -16.45 -2.63 -28.90
N LYS A 5 -16.02 -2.34 -27.68
CA LYS A 5 -14.61 -2.16 -27.36
C LYS A 5 -13.85 -3.50 -27.49
N ILE A 6 -12.56 -3.44 -27.77
CA ILE A 6 -11.71 -4.61 -27.94
C ILE A 6 -10.54 -4.55 -26.97
N ILE A 7 -10.24 -5.66 -26.29
CA ILE A 7 -9.00 -5.87 -25.55
C ILE A 7 -8.27 -7.06 -26.17
N THR A 8 -6.99 -6.90 -26.41
CA THR A 8 -6.11 -8.00 -26.83
C THR A 8 -5.19 -8.39 -25.68
N VAL A 9 -5.19 -9.67 -25.32
CA VAL A 9 -4.27 -10.27 -24.33
C VAL A 9 -3.30 -11.16 -25.06
N ASP A 10 -2.00 -10.93 -24.91
CA ASP A 10 -0.94 -11.76 -25.49
C ASP A 10 -0.15 -12.48 -24.39
N PHE A 11 -0.43 -13.76 -24.17
CA PHE A 11 0.18 -14.55 -23.12
C PHE A 11 1.68 -14.84 -23.33
N ALA A 12 2.22 -14.61 -24.52
CA ALA A 12 3.65 -14.74 -24.80
C ALA A 12 4.43 -13.45 -24.49
N LYS A 13 3.77 -12.30 -24.46
CA LYS A 13 4.40 -11.00 -24.22
C LYS A 13 4.40 -10.64 -22.73
N ARG A 14 5.52 -10.91 -22.07
CA ARG A 14 5.70 -10.59 -20.63
C ARG A 14 6.04 -9.13 -20.43
N GLU A 15 5.35 -8.46 -19.50
CA GLU A 15 5.57 -7.07 -19.11
C GLU A 15 6.32 -6.92 -17.76
N GLY A 16 6.76 -8.04 -17.17
CA GLY A 16 7.49 -8.06 -15.91
C GLY A 16 6.67 -8.63 -14.76
N LYS A 17 7.10 -8.35 -13.54
CA LYS A 17 6.40 -8.83 -12.33
C LYS A 17 5.18 -7.99 -12.02
N ILE A 18 4.13 -8.62 -11.51
CA ILE A 18 3.09 -7.90 -10.80
C ILE A 18 3.70 -7.36 -9.49
N LYS A 19 3.60 -6.06 -9.30
CA LYS A 19 4.16 -5.35 -8.14
C LYS A 19 3.25 -5.50 -6.91
N PRO A 20 3.75 -5.33 -5.67
CA PRO A 20 2.95 -5.40 -4.45
C PRO A 20 2.13 -4.09 -4.26
N LEU A 21 1.09 -3.89 -5.06
CA LEU A 21 0.29 -2.68 -5.08
C LEU A 21 -1.07 -2.81 -4.36
N GLY A 22 -1.34 -3.91 -3.72
CA GLY A 22 -2.55 -4.14 -2.93
C GLY A 22 -2.24 -4.29 -1.44
N GLY A 23 -1.24 -3.55 -0.93
CA GLY A 23 -0.91 -3.53 0.48
C GLY A 23 -1.93 -2.77 1.32
N LEU A 24 -1.88 -2.91 2.64
CA LEU A 24 -2.77 -2.25 3.59
C LEU A 24 -1.97 -1.50 4.66
N ASN A 25 -2.56 -0.43 5.22
CA ASN A 25 -1.95 0.35 6.29
C ASN A 25 -2.30 -0.13 7.70
N ALA A 26 -3.09 -1.19 7.83
CA ALA A 26 -3.43 -1.80 9.11
C ALA A 26 -3.38 -3.32 9.02
N GLY A 27 -2.95 -3.95 10.11
CA GLY A 27 -2.91 -5.41 10.24
C GLY A 27 -4.31 -6.01 10.46
N PRO A 28 -4.38 -7.34 10.49
CA PRO A 28 -5.65 -8.04 10.58
C PRO A 28 -6.29 -8.02 11.97
N LEU A 29 -5.51 -7.65 13.01
CA LEU A 29 -6.02 -7.64 14.38
C LEU A 29 -6.51 -6.26 14.76
N PHE A 30 -7.73 -6.19 15.30
CA PHE A 30 -8.25 -4.98 15.92
C PHE A 30 -9.40 -5.30 16.88
N SER A 31 -9.74 -4.34 17.74
CA SER A 31 -10.87 -4.44 18.65
C SER A 31 -11.96 -3.48 18.26
N ALA A 32 -13.15 -3.98 18.13
CA ALA A 32 -14.31 -3.16 17.86
C ALA A 32 -15.54 -3.70 18.61
N CYS A 33 -16.39 -2.79 19.10
CA CYS A 33 -17.60 -3.15 19.81
C CYS A 33 -17.38 -4.14 20.98
N GLY A 34 -16.23 -4.03 21.67
CA GLY A 34 -15.86 -4.91 22.78
C GLY A 34 -15.45 -6.33 22.38
N ARG A 35 -15.09 -6.54 21.11
CA ARG A 35 -14.63 -7.83 20.58
C ARG A 35 -13.26 -7.68 19.96
N GLU A 36 -12.42 -8.68 20.11
CA GLU A 36 -11.23 -8.85 19.28
C GLU A 36 -11.65 -9.48 17.95
N LEU A 37 -11.13 -8.93 16.85
CA LEU A 37 -11.39 -9.38 15.48
C LEU A 37 -10.07 -9.74 14.82
N ASP A 38 -10.04 -10.88 14.14
CA ASP A 38 -8.91 -11.35 13.34
C ASP A 38 -9.35 -11.57 11.90
N LEU A 39 -8.91 -10.69 11.01
CA LEU A 39 -9.15 -10.76 9.57
C LEU A 39 -8.01 -11.42 8.78
N ALA A 40 -7.09 -12.16 9.44
CA ALA A 40 -5.97 -12.80 8.76
C ALA A 40 -6.42 -13.72 7.62
N LYS A 41 -7.57 -14.39 7.77
CA LYS A 41 -8.15 -15.20 6.68
C LYS A 41 -8.60 -14.33 5.50
N ASP A 42 -9.32 -13.23 5.75
CA ASP A 42 -9.77 -12.34 4.69
C ASP A 42 -8.60 -11.72 3.94
N TYR A 43 -7.55 -11.33 4.65
CA TYR A 43 -6.33 -10.76 4.05
C TYR A 43 -5.57 -11.80 3.20
N ARG A 44 -5.54 -13.07 3.64
CA ARG A 44 -5.01 -14.18 2.81
C ARG A 44 -5.84 -14.39 1.55
N ASP A 45 -7.16 -14.40 1.69
CA ASP A 45 -8.08 -14.60 0.56
C ASP A 45 -7.98 -13.46 -0.46
N MET A 46 -7.70 -12.23 -0.01
CA MET A 46 -7.39 -11.09 -0.87
C MET A 46 -5.98 -11.14 -1.47
N ASN A 47 -5.09 -12.04 -1.01
CA ASN A 47 -3.66 -12.08 -1.35
C ASN A 47 -2.96 -10.75 -1.03
N VAL A 48 -3.20 -10.16 0.14
CA VAL A 48 -2.55 -8.93 0.59
C VAL A 48 -1.04 -9.14 0.63
N PRO A 49 -0.23 -8.41 -0.18
CA PRO A 49 1.19 -8.71 -0.31
C PRO A 49 2.02 -8.12 0.82
N VAL A 50 1.58 -7.00 1.39
CA VAL A 50 2.35 -6.20 2.33
C VAL A 50 1.42 -5.43 3.26
N ILE A 51 1.84 -5.26 4.52
CA ILE A 51 1.15 -4.44 5.50
C ILE A 51 2.16 -3.46 6.09
N ARG A 52 1.87 -2.15 5.97
CA ARG A 52 2.64 -1.09 6.62
C ARG A 52 2.16 -0.94 8.05
N LEU A 53 3.09 -1.02 8.98
CA LEU A 53 2.81 -0.87 10.40
C LEU A 53 2.96 0.61 10.78
N ALA A 54 1.96 1.39 10.49
CA ALA A 54 1.88 2.79 10.88
C ALA A 54 0.49 3.05 11.46
N ASP A 55 0.40 3.94 12.44
CA ASP A 55 -0.85 4.39 13.04
C ASP A 55 -1.79 3.23 13.38
N VAL A 56 -1.22 2.23 14.04
CA VAL A 56 -1.94 1.03 14.46
C VAL A 56 -2.86 1.40 15.60
N ASP A 57 -4.14 1.54 15.29
CA ASP A 57 -5.17 1.73 16.32
C ASP A 57 -5.20 0.51 17.24
N PRO A 58 -5.06 0.72 18.54
CA PRO A 58 -5.13 -0.41 19.43
C PRO A 58 -6.54 -0.94 19.53
N PRO A 59 -6.69 -2.25 19.63
CA PRO A 59 -7.48 -2.77 20.70
C PRO A 59 -6.83 -2.55 22.05
N TYR A 60 -5.63 -2.12 22.03
CA TYR A 60 -4.66 -2.30 23.09
C TYR A 60 -4.37 -1.00 23.80
N GLY A 61 -5.30 -0.08 23.84
CA GLY A 61 -5.18 1.19 24.56
C GLY A 61 -4.83 2.38 23.64
N LYS A 62 -4.46 3.48 24.24
CA LYS A 62 -4.21 4.76 23.55
C LYS A 62 -2.80 4.86 22.94
N ASN A 63 -2.00 3.81 23.02
CA ASN A 63 -0.61 3.80 22.58
C ASN A 63 -0.50 2.96 21.33
N GLN A 64 0.11 3.51 20.29
CA GLN A 64 0.34 2.80 19.04
C GLN A 64 1.46 1.77 19.25
N LEU A 65 1.11 0.50 19.15
CA LEU A 65 1.98 -0.65 19.48
C LEU A 65 3.35 -0.64 18.82
N VAL A 66 3.44 -0.02 17.65
CA VAL A 66 4.65 -0.03 16.82
C VAL A 66 5.51 1.21 17.02
N ASP A 67 5.05 2.18 17.83
CA ASP A 67 5.78 3.40 18.10
C ASP A 67 7.00 3.11 18.99
N VAL A 68 8.08 3.80 18.70
CA VAL A 68 9.35 3.55 19.40
C VAL A 68 9.21 3.80 20.90
N HIS A 69 8.46 4.83 21.33
CA HIS A 69 8.24 5.08 22.76
C HIS A 69 7.38 4.01 23.45
N CYS A 70 6.58 3.23 22.71
CA CYS A 70 5.82 2.11 23.28
C CYS A 70 6.70 0.87 23.46
N ILE A 71 7.63 0.65 22.52
CA ILE A 71 8.56 -0.47 22.55
C ILE A 71 9.73 -0.18 23.51
N PHE A 72 10.24 1.05 23.57
CA PHE A 72 11.32 1.52 24.44
C PHE A 72 10.83 2.71 25.28
N PRO A 73 10.13 2.45 26.40
CA PRO A 73 9.36 3.49 27.11
C PRO A 73 10.19 4.47 27.92
N ASP A 74 11.41 4.10 28.34
CA ASP A 74 12.31 5.00 29.04
C ASP A 74 13.55 5.33 28.20
N PHE A 75 13.58 6.50 27.58
CA PHE A 75 14.71 6.94 26.77
C PHE A 75 16.03 7.08 27.56
N ASN A 76 15.99 7.10 28.91
CA ASN A 76 17.21 7.11 29.73
C ASN A 76 17.78 5.71 29.98
N ALA A 77 16.99 4.66 29.78
CA ALA A 77 17.45 3.27 29.94
C ALA A 77 18.58 2.92 28.95
N ASP A 78 19.31 1.86 29.23
CA ASP A 78 20.37 1.36 28.38
C ASP A 78 19.74 0.58 27.18
N PRO A 79 20.01 0.97 25.93
CA PRO A 79 19.45 0.28 24.76
C PRO A 79 20.02 -1.13 24.54
N ASP A 80 21.15 -1.48 25.14
CA ASP A 80 21.74 -2.80 24.98
C ASP A 80 21.09 -3.86 25.90
N LEU A 81 20.26 -3.42 26.86
CA LEU A 81 19.60 -4.31 27.83
C LEU A 81 18.22 -4.76 27.34
N PRO A 82 17.94 -6.07 27.22
CA PRO A 82 16.64 -6.60 26.80
C PRO A 82 15.46 -6.09 27.63
N GLU A 83 15.64 -5.93 28.94
CA GLU A 83 14.64 -5.45 29.89
C GLU A 83 14.21 -3.99 29.65
N SER A 84 14.94 -3.23 28.83
CA SER A 84 14.58 -1.87 28.45
C SER A 84 13.46 -1.83 27.40
N TYR A 85 13.08 -2.97 26.85
CA TYR A 85 12.11 -3.10 25.76
C TYR A 85 10.83 -3.82 26.19
N ASN A 86 9.71 -3.45 25.57
CA ASN A 86 8.43 -4.13 25.69
C ASN A 86 7.88 -4.47 24.29
N PHE A 87 8.06 -5.71 23.88
CA PHE A 87 7.60 -6.20 22.58
C PHE A 87 6.24 -6.91 22.62
N THR A 88 5.64 -7.09 23.81
CA THR A 88 4.51 -7.99 24.04
C THR A 88 3.36 -7.82 23.04
N GLU A 89 2.91 -6.61 22.82
CA GLU A 89 1.77 -6.37 21.93
C GLU A 89 2.19 -6.24 20.46
N THR A 90 3.36 -5.67 20.21
CA THR A 90 3.93 -5.57 18.87
C THR A 90 4.18 -6.95 18.26
N ASP A 91 4.65 -7.89 19.05
CA ASP A 91 4.87 -9.28 18.65
C ASP A 91 3.60 -9.97 18.19
N LYS A 92 2.54 -9.87 18.97
CA LYS A 92 1.23 -10.43 18.59
C LYS A 92 0.74 -9.87 17.27
N TYR A 93 0.88 -8.56 17.11
CA TYR A 93 0.41 -7.86 15.91
C TYR A 93 1.20 -8.26 14.67
N ILE A 94 2.53 -8.25 14.73
CA ILE A 94 3.39 -8.66 13.61
C ILE A 94 3.24 -10.15 13.29
N ALA A 95 3.05 -11.00 14.32
CA ALA A 95 2.75 -12.42 14.11
C ALA A 95 1.46 -12.62 13.31
N ALA A 96 0.41 -11.86 13.62
CA ALA A 96 -0.85 -11.90 12.87
C ALA A 96 -0.70 -11.41 11.42
N VAL A 97 0.07 -10.34 11.19
CA VAL A 97 0.42 -9.87 9.83
C VAL A 97 1.07 -10.99 9.03
N ARG A 98 2.04 -11.68 9.61
CA ARG A 98 2.71 -12.82 8.96
C ARG A 98 1.80 -14.02 8.76
N ALA A 99 0.92 -14.31 9.73
CA ALA A 99 -0.10 -15.35 9.60
C ALA A 99 -1.09 -15.06 8.47
N ALA A 100 -1.33 -13.80 8.17
CA ALA A 100 -2.07 -13.38 6.98
C ALA A 100 -1.31 -13.58 5.65
N GLY A 101 -0.03 -13.97 5.70
CA GLY A 101 0.82 -14.15 4.52
C GLY A 101 1.44 -12.87 3.96
N ALA A 102 1.24 -11.75 4.64
CA ALA A 102 1.76 -10.45 4.22
C ALA A 102 3.17 -10.17 4.77
N GLU A 103 3.95 -9.40 4.02
CA GLU A 103 5.22 -8.85 4.47
C GLU A 103 4.98 -7.60 5.32
N PRO A 104 5.48 -7.53 6.56
CA PRO A 104 5.40 -6.30 7.33
C PRO A 104 6.43 -5.26 6.86
N VAL A 105 6.00 -4.01 6.69
CA VAL A 105 6.88 -2.84 6.58
C VAL A 105 6.89 -2.18 7.96
N LEU A 106 8.00 -2.30 8.65
CA LEU A 106 8.16 -1.77 10.00
C LEU A 106 8.47 -0.27 9.93
N ARG A 107 7.54 0.58 10.39
CA ARG A 107 7.77 2.01 10.57
C ARG A 107 8.44 2.23 11.93
N LEU A 108 9.64 2.78 11.92
CA LEU A 108 10.36 3.25 13.09
C LEU A 108 10.13 4.75 13.28
N GLY A 109 9.67 5.14 14.43
CA GLY A 109 9.30 6.52 14.74
C GLY A 109 8.03 6.54 15.56
N GLU A 110 7.31 7.65 15.43
CA GLU A 110 6.10 7.90 16.21
C GLU A 110 4.92 8.11 15.27
N SER A 111 3.74 7.67 15.68
CA SER A 111 2.50 7.96 14.99
C SER A 111 2.10 9.44 15.15
N PRO A 112 1.35 10.02 14.20
CA PRO A 112 0.89 11.40 14.31
C PRO A 112 0.18 11.68 15.64
N ASP A 113 0.64 12.68 16.35
CA ASP A 113 0.11 13.11 17.66
C ASP A 113 -0.90 14.25 17.49
N HIS A 114 -2.18 13.92 17.61
CA HIS A 114 -3.28 14.86 17.47
C HIS A 114 -3.65 15.60 18.74
N TYR A 115 -2.95 15.35 19.87
CA TYR A 115 -3.17 16.11 21.09
C TYR A 115 -2.68 17.56 20.95
N GLU A 116 -3.29 18.48 21.70
CA GLU A 116 -2.86 19.89 21.73
C GLU A 116 -1.39 20.00 22.17
N ARG A 117 -1.03 19.30 23.25
CA ARG A 117 0.37 19.17 23.68
C ARG A 117 1.00 17.92 23.09
N LYS A 118 1.93 18.11 22.13
CA LYS A 118 2.68 17.03 21.51
C LYS A 118 3.61 16.37 22.51
N LEU A 119 3.50 15.04 22.69
CA LEU A 119 4.26 14.31 23.70
C LEU A 119 5.44 13.54 23.10
N PHE A 120 5.23 12.86 21.98
CA PHE A 120 6.18 11.86 21.46
C PHE A 120 6.83 12.25 20.12
N VAL A 121 6.15 13.03 19.29
CA VAL A 121 6.61 13.42 17.95
C VAL A 121 7.69 14.52 17.95
N ARG A 122 8.45 14.63 19.02
CA ARG A 122 9.59 15.55 19.13
C ARG A 122 10.87 14.87 18.70
N ALA A 123 11.82 15.67 18.17
CA ALA A 123 13.15 15.17 17.88
C ALA A 123 13.75 14.48 19.13
N PRO A 124 14.26 13.23 18.97
CA PRO A 124 14.99 12.57 20.05
C PRO A 124 16.20 13.40 20.47
N LYS A 125 16.44 13.50 21.79
CA LYS A 125 17.56 14.28 22.36
C LYS A 125 18.94 13.79 21.89
N ASN A 126 19.03 12.53 21.46
CA ASN A 126 20.26 11.89 20.98
C ASN A 126 19.88 10.98 19.82
N ALA A 127 20.27 11.37 18.62
CA ALA A 127 19.94 10.66 17.38
C ALA A 127 20.66 9.31 17.27
N GLU A 128 21.91 9.22 17.77
CA GLU A 128 22.69 7.97 17.77
C GLU A 128 22.05 6.93 18.70
N LYS A 129 21.62 7.36 19.90
CA LYS A 129 20.91 6.46 20.83
C LYS A 129 19.58 6.02 20.25
N TRP A 130 18.83 6.91 19.59
CA TRP A 130 17.59 6.56 18.92
C TRP A 130 17.84 5.55 17.78
N ALA A 131 18.89 5.73 17.01
CA ALA A 131 19.30 4.77 15.99
C ALA A 131 19.64 3.40 16.57
N SER A 132 20.40 3.36 17.70
CA SER A 132 20.69 2.10 18.43
C SER A 132 19.42 1.40 18.92
N ILE A 133 18.45 2.14 19.48
CA ILE A 133 17.15 1.59 19.88
C ILE A 133 16.46 0.95 18.65
N CYS A 134 16.41 1.65 17.52
CA CYS A 134 15.83 1.14 16.28
C CYS A 134 16.54 -0.13 15.79
N GLU A 135 17.86 -0.18 15.89
CA GLU A 135 18.65 -1.37 15.55
C GLU A 135 18.28 -2.57 16.41
N HIS A 136 18.07 -2.38 17.72
CA HIS A 136 17.64 -3.45 18.61
C HIS A 136 16.20 -3.91 18.35
N ILE A 137 15.30 -2.99 17.96
CA ILE A 137 13.96 -3.36 17.48
C ILE A 137 14.05 -4.25 16.22
N ILE A 138 14.92 -3.91 15.28
CA ILE A 138 15.16 -4.75 14.10
C ILE A 138 15.81 -6.08 14.49
N ALA A 139 16.79 -6.08 15.41
CA ALA A 139 17.46 -7.27 15.89
C ALA A 139 16.50 -8.23 16.59
N HIS A 140 15.50 -7.71 17.31
CA HIS A 140 14.45 -8.53 17.92
C HIS A 140 13.74 -9.40 16.87
N TYR A 141 13.35 -8.84 15.73
CA TYR A 141 12.64 -9.59 14.69
C TYR A 141 13.55 -10.37 13.73
N ASN A 142 14.83 -10.07 13.65
CA ASN A 142 15.73 -10.65 12.66
C ASN A 142 16.85 -11.51 13.26
N GLU A 143 17.26 -11.26 14.48
CA GLU A 143 18.41 -11.91 15.14
C GLU A 143 18.04 -12.62 16.46
N GLY A 144 16.86 -12.34 17.02
CA GLY A 144 16.36 -12.94 18.25
C GLY A 144 16.77 -12.16 19.53
N PHE A 145 17.11 -10.88 19.42
CA PHE A 145 17.35 -10.01 20.58
C PHE A 145 16.12 -9.99 21.51
N ALA A 146 16.33 -9.98 22.83
CA ALA A 146 15.27 -9.93 23.84
C ALA A 146 14.21 -11.05 23.66
N ASP A 147 14.66 -12.30 23.50
CA ASP A 147 13.82 -13.48 23.24
C ASP A 147 12.95 -13.36 21.97
N GLY A 148 13.41 -12.59 21.00
CA GLY A 148 12.70 -12.29 19.75
C GLY A 148 12.79 -13.38 18.69
N TYR A 149 12.70 -12.97 17.44
CA TYR A 149 12.45 -13.84 16.30
C TYR A 149 13.57 -13.80 15.26
N LYS A 150 13.48 -14.69 14.27
CA LYS A 150 14.35 -14.71 13.07
C LYS A 150 13.48 -14.63 11.81
N TRP A 151 12.58 -13.65 11.77
CA TRP A 151 11.57 -13.52 10.71
C TRP A 151 12.08 -12.93 9.40
N LYS A 152 13.28 -12.33 9.42
CA LYS A 152 13.92 -11.74 8.23
C LYS A 152 13.07 -10.60 7.63
N LEU A 153 12.63 -9.67 8.47
CA LEU A 153 11.99 -8.42 7.99
C LEU A 153 12.91 -7.75 6.99
N ARG A 154 12.35 -7.26 5.90
CA ARG A 154 13.12 -6.74 4.75
C ARG A 154 12.99 -5.24 4.56
N HIS A 155 11.96 -4.62 5.11
CA HIS A 155 11.65 -3.21 4.91
C HIS A 155 11.50 -2.51 6.24
N VAL A 156 12.22 -1.40 6.39
CA VAL A 156 12.16 -0.51 7.54
C VAL A 156 11.99 0.91 7.03
N GLU A 157 10.93 1.55 7.46
CA GLU A 157 10.63 2.95 7.16
C GLU A 157 10.97 3.82 8.38
N ILE A 158 11.68 4.92 8.16
CA ILE A 158 12.04 5.87 9.20
C ILE A 158 11.05 7.03 9.15
N TRP A 159 10.28 7.16 10.23
CA TRP A 159 9.30 8.21 10.52
C TRP A 159 8.04 8.18 9.65
N ASP A 160 7.15 9.20 9.87
CA ASP A 160 5.92 9.40 9.12
C ASP A 160 5.48 10.87 9.22
N LEU A 161 5.10 11.49 8.09
CA LEU A 161 4.53 12.84 7.97
C LEU A 161 5.29 13.95 8.72
N PRO A 162 6.63 14.04 8.67
CA PRO A 162 7.39 15.04 9.43
C PRO A 162 7.18 16.47 8.94
N GLU A 163 6.53 16.69 7.81
CA GLU A 163 6.11 18.00 7.33
C GLU A 163 5.00 18.62 8.21
N LEU A 164 4.24 17.77 8.92
CA LEU A 164 3.14 18.20 9.78
C LEU A 164 3.60 18.31 11.23
N GLU A 165 3.09 19.32 11.96
CA GLU A 165 3.34 19.48 13.39
C GLU A 165 2.87 18.26 14.21
N CYS A 166 1.81 17.57 13.74
CA CYS A 166 1.37 16.34 14.37
C CYS A 166 2.31 15.16 14.10
N GLY A 167 3.14 15.22 13.07
CA GLY A 167 4.11 14.17 12.72
C GLY A 167 5.49 14.44 13.31
N PHE A 168 5.95 15.70 13.33
CA PHE A 168 7.24 16.05 13.90
C PHE A 168 7.25 17.47 14.46
N VAL A 169 7.70 17.63 15.69
CA VAL A 169 7.92 18.94 16.34
C VAL A 169 9.41 19.22 16.39
N GLY A 170 9.86 20.07 15.51
CA GLY A 170 11.24 20.49 15.30
C GLY A 170 11.36 21.19 13.95
N ASP A 171 12.56 21.63 13.61
CA ASP A 171 12.81 22.15 12.26
C ASP A 171 13.14 21.01 11.27
N GLU A 172 13.06 21.32 9.98
CA GLU A 172 13.31 20.31 8.94
C GLU A 172 14.74 19.76 8.99
N THR A 173 15.73 20.55 9.44
CA THR A 173 17.12 20.13 9.53
C THR A 173 17.32 19.13 10.67
N GLU A 174 16.61 19.31 11.79
CA GLU A 174 16.61 18.33 12.89
C GLU A 174 16.10 16.97 12.40
N PHE A 175 14.98 16.97 11.67
CA PHE A 175 14.44 15.73 11.10
C PHE A 175 15.39 15.12 10.04
N PHE A 176 15.93 15.94 9.14
CA PHE A 176 16.84 15.46 8.08
C PHE A 176 18.10 14.84 8.66
N SER A 177 18.65 15.44 9.74
CA SER A 177 19.81 14.93 10.46
C SER A 177 19.50 13.62 11.20
N LEU A 178 18.35 13.54 11.88
CA LEU A 178 17.89 12.31 12.53
C LEU A 178 17.80 11.17 11.52
N TYR A 179 17.16 11.42 10.36
CA TYR A 179 17.03 10.42 9.30
C TYR A 179 18.39 9.98 8.77
N ALA A 180 19.30 10.91 8.48
CA ALA A 180 20.64 10.60 7.97
C ALA A 180 21.41 9.69 8.96
N THR A 181 21.43 10.06 10.23
CA THR A 181 22.10 9.30 11.30
C THR A 181 21.50 7.88 11.41
N ALA A 182 20.18 7.78 11.54
CA ALA A 182 19.53 6.49 11.74
C ALA A 182 19.63 5.59 10.52
N SER A 183 19.39 6.12 9.31
CA SER A 183 19.45 5.32 8.08
C SER A 183 20.84 4.77 7.79
N ALA A 184 21.88 5.56 8.04
CA ALA A 184 23.28 5.13 7.88
C ALA A 184 23.65 4.04 8.90
N SER A 185 23.29 4.23 10.17
CA SER A 185 23.56 3.27 11.26
C SER A 185 22.86 1.94 11.02
N ILE A 186 21.55 1.96 10.78
CA ILE A 186 20.76 0.76 10.48
C ILE A 186 21.33 0.02 9.27
N LYS A 187 21.69 0.75 8.20
CA LYS A 187 22.23 0.11 6.99
C LYS A 187 23.60 -0.50 7.20
N ALA A 188 24.44 0.09 8.03
CA ALA A 188 25.75 -0.46 8.39
C ALA A 188 25.61 -1.79 9.14
N ARG A 189 24.70 -1.88 10.12
CA ARG A 189 24.43 -3.11 10.89
C ARG A 189 23.66 -4.16 10.08
N PHE A 190 22.67 -3.75 9.30
CA PHE A 190 21.77 -4.64 8.54
C PHE A 190 21.84 -4.37 7.03
N PRO A 191 22.92 -4.70 6.33
CA PRO A 191 23.13 -4.31 4.92
C PRO A 191 22.10 -4.88 3.94
N LYS A 192 21.39 -5.97 4.33
CA LYS A 192 20.36 -6.62 3.50
C LYS A 192 18.97 -6.02 3.68
N ILE A 193 18.73 -5.26 4.75
CA ILE A 193 17.46 -4.58 4.97
C ILE A 193 17.38 -3.38 4.04
N LYS A 194 16.21 -3.17 3.48
CA LYS A 194 15.88 -1.93 2.79
C LYS A 194 15.45 -0.88 3.80
N VAL A 195 16.14 0.25 3.81
CA VAL A 195 15.86 1.39 4.66
C VAL A 195 15.34 2.53 3.80
N GLY A 196 14.26 3.14 4.22
CA GLY A 196 13.65 4.24 3.49
C GLY A 196 12.76 5.11 4.36
N GLY A 197 11.99 5.92 3.76
CA GLY A 197 11.07 6.86 4.42
C GLY A 197 10.77 8.02 3.49
N TYR A 198 10.16 9.00 3.98
CA TYR A 198 9.79 9.33 5.37
C TYR A 198 8.26 9.47 5.56
N GLY A 199 7.43 8.92 4.66
CA GLY A 199 5.99 9.17 4.68
C GLY A 199 5.63 10.60 4.27
N SER A 200 6.20 11.10 3.15
CA SER A 200 5.93 12.45 2.64
C SER A 200 4.45 12.67 2.37
N LEU A 201 3.94 13.88 2.66
CA LEU A 201 2.58 14.33 2.27
C LEU A 201 2.26 14.18 0.78
N GLY A 202 3.28 13.88 -0.04
CA GLY A 202 3.15 13.67 -1.46
C GLY A 202 3.13 14.96 -2.28
N PHE A 203 2.39 14.96 -3.40
CA PHE A 203 2.62 15.93 -4.46
C PHE A 203 1.34 16.64 -4.93
N ARG A 204 0.32 16.73 -4.07
CA ARG A 204 -0.97 17.37 -4.39
C ARG A 204 -0.83 18.83 -4.87
N GLY A 205 0.14 19.55 -4.33
CA GLY A 205 0.44 20.93 -4.70
C GLY A 205 0.83 21.14 -6.17
N LEU A 206 1.19 20.07 -6.90
CA LEU A 206 1.57 20.18 -8.32
C LEU A 206 0.42 20.58 -9.24
N ASN A 207 -0.79 20.16 -8.92
CA ASN A 207 -1.97 20.34 -9.77
C ASN A 207 -3.18 20.91 -9.02
N ARG A 208 -3.06 21.20 -7.73
CA ARG A 208 -4.11 21.76 -6.87
C ARG A 208 -3.77 23.20 -6.51
N ILE A 209 -4.43 24.15 -7.15
CA ILE A 209 -4.20 25.58 -6.91
C ILE A 209 -4.90 26.11 -5.66
N ASP A 210 -5.85 25.36 -5.14
CA ASP A 210 -6.63 25.67 -3.94
C ASP A 210 -5.90 25.30 -2.63
N LEU A 211 -4.82 24.52 -2.71
CA LEU A 211 -4.00 24.16 -1.55
C LEU A 211 -3.11 25.33 -1.12
N SER A 212 -2.86 25.40 0.19
CA SER A 212 -1.98 26.39 0.81
C SER A 212 -1.08 25.74 1.87
N GLY A 213 -0.08 26.50 2.34
CA GLY A 213 0.86 26.03 3.36
C GLY A 213 1.61 24.77 2.94
N ILE A 214 1.85 23.90 3.90
CA ILE A 214 2.69 22.71 3.71
C ILE A 214 2.16 21.74 2.65
N TYR A 215 0.85 21.67 2.44
CA TYR A 215 0.27 20.81 1.39
C TYR A 215 0.63 21.29 -0.03
N LYS A 216 0.84 22.59 -0.21
CA LYS A 216 1.36 23.16 -1.45
C LYS A 216 2.87 22.96 -1.58
N ASP A 217 3.60 23.10 -0.47
CA ASP A 217 5.06 23.16 -0.45
C ASP A 217 5.72 21.79 -0.22
N SER A 218 4.93 20.72 -0.04
CA SER A 218 5.42 19.37 0.25
C SER A 218 6.40 18.81 -0.79
N ALA A 219 6.22 19.17 -2.08
CA ALA A 219 7.15 18.78 -3.14
C ALA A 219 8.54 19.40 -2.96
N ASP A 220 8.60 20.67 -2.52
CA ASP A 220 9.86 21.37 -2.24
C ASP A 220 10.52 20.84 -0.97
N TYR A 221 9.73 20.50 0.06
CA TYR A 221 10.25 19.83 1.25
C TYR A 221 10.92 18.49 0.89
N ALA A 222 10.27 17.66 0.07
CA ALA A 222 10.83 16.40 -0.40
C ALA A 222 12.14 16.61 -1.18
N ALA A 223 12.22 17.64 -2.03
CA ALA A 223 13.43 17.95 -2.77
C ALA A 223 14.58 18.38 -1.83
N ARG A 224 14.30 19.21 -0.80
CA ARG A 224 15.31 19.60 0.20
C ARG A 224 15.76 18.40 1.05
N PHE A 225 14.83 17.54 1.46
CA PHE A 225 15.16 16.29 2.16
C PHE A 225 16.13 15.44 1.34
N LEU A 226 15.81 15.17 0.08
CA LEU A 226 16.65 14.34 -0.79
C LEU A 226 18.05 14.96 -0.99
N ALA A 227 18.11 16.28 -1.19
CA ALA A 227 19.39 16.98 -1.32
C ALA A 227 20.23 16.86 -0.04
N TYR A 228 19.61 17.03 1.13
CA TYR A 228 20.27 16.86 2.42
C TYR A 228 20.81 15.45 2.62
N GLN A 229 19.97 14.42 2.37
CA GLN A 229 20.40 13.03 2.52
C GLN A 229 21.58 12.71 1.60
N LYS A 230 21.54 13.19 0.37
CA LYS A 230 22.64 13.01 -0.57
C LYS A 230 23.95 13.63 -0.11
N ALA A 231 23.89 14.81 0.49
CA ALA A 231 25.06 15.55 0.98
C ALA A 231 25.63 14.97 2.29
N ASN A 232 24.78 14.37 3.14
CA ASN A 232 25.15 13.95 4.49
C ASN A 232 25.21 12.41 4.67
N GLY A 233 25.22 11.64 3.58
CA GLY A 233 25.40 10.19 3.64
C GLY A 233 24.19 9.40 4.11
N GLY A 234 23.02 10.01 4.14
CA GLY A 234 21.77 9.31 4.43
C GLY A 234 21.46 8.24 3.40
N VAL A 235 20.95 7.11 3.85
CA VAL A 235 20.60 5.96 3.02
C VAL A 235 19.14 5.98 2.65
N LEU A 236 18.84 5.80 1.36
CA LEU A 236 17.48 5.75 0.85
C LEU A 236 17.36 4.61 -0.17
N ASP A 237 16.96 3.42 0.28
CA ASP A 237 16.65 2.29 -0.62
C ASP A 237 15.25 2.44 -1.23
N PHE A 238 14.35 3.14 -0.55
CA PHE A 238 13.02 3.51 -1.04
C PHE A 238 12.55 4.84 -0.44
N PHE A 239 11.76 5.57 -1.20
CA PHE A 239 11.11 6.81 -0.80
C PHE A 239 9.61 6.56 -0.63
N THR A 240 9.04 7.01 0.49
CA THR A 240 7.62 6.83 0.81
C THR A 240 6.86 8.14 0.76
N TRP A 241 5.63 8.08 0.21
CA TRP A 241 4.79 9.26 0.04
C TRP A 241 3.30 8.89 0.00
N TYR A 242 2.45 9.84 0.40
CA TYR A 242 1.00 9.71 0.37
C TYR A 242 0.43 10.17 -0.97
N CYS A 243 -0.63 9.52 -1.42
CA CYS A 243 -1.30 9.82 -2.68
C CYS A 243 -2.82 9.72 -2.53
N TYR A 244 -3.45 10.84 -2.27
CA TYR A 244 -4.90 10.98 -2.39
C TYR A 244 -5.17 11.63 -3.74
N ALA A 245 -5.60 10.86 -4.71
CA ALA A 245 -5.79 11.30 -6.10
C ALA A 245 -7.26 11.32 -6.49
N GLU A 246 -7.68 12.27 -7.33
CA GLU A 246 -9.03 12.27 -7.90
C GLU A 246 -9.21 11.27 -9.04
N SER A 247 -8.09 10.86 -9.65
CA SER A 247 -8.12 9.98 -10.81
C SER A 247 -6.83 9.16 -10.97
N PRO A 248 -6.88 8.05 -11.71
CA PRO A 248 -5.68 7.29 -12.08
C PRO A 248 -4.64 8.14 -12.83
N GLU A 249 -5.08 9.14 -13.60
CA GLU A 249 -4.20 10.05 -14.34
C GLU A 249 -3.42 10.97 -13.41
N GLU A 250 -4.04 11.45 -12.35
CA GLU A 250 -3.39 12.25 -11.31
C GLU A 250 -2.35 11.42 -10.55
N LEU A 251 -2.69 10.19 -10.16
CA LEU A 251 -1.72 9.25 -9.59
C LEU A 251 -0.50 9.08 -10.52
N ALA A 252 -0.73 8.89 -11.82
CA ALA A 252 0.36 8.76 -12.78
C ALA A 252 1.22 10.03 -12.89
N LEU A 253 0.62 11.22 -12.75
CA LEU A 253 1.35 12.50 -12.72
C LEU A 253 2.27 12.54 -11.49
N HIS A 254 1.72 12.27 -10.30
CA HIS A 254 2.48 12.29 -9.05
C HIS A 254 3.59 11.23 -9.04
N ALA A 255 3.32 10.01 -9.55
CA ALA A 255 4.31 8.95 -9.65
C ALA A 255 5.49 9.33 -10.57
N ARG A 256 5.22 9.96 -11.71
CA ARG A 256 6.29 10.47 -12.59
C ARG A 256 7.11 11.56 -11.92
N TYR A 257 6.46 12.46 -11.19
CA TYR A 257 7.16 13.51 -10.47
C TYR A 257 8.05 12.93 -9.37
N ALA A 258 7.53 12.02 -8.54
CA ALA A 258 8.31 11.31 -7.52
C ALA A 258 9.57 10.65 -8.13
N ARG A 259 9.41 9.95 -9.25
CA ARG A 259 10.54 9.29 -9.92
C ARG A 259 11.55 10.30 -10.44
N SER A 260 11.10 11.37 -11.11
CA SER A 260 11.99 12.41 -11.64
C SER A 260 12.75 13.14 -10.53
N THR A 261 12.11 13.41 -9.40
CA THR A 261 12.74 14.05 -8.24
C THR A 261 13.81 13.16 -7.62
N LEU A 262 13.52 11.86 -7.44
CA LEU A 262 14.52 10.88 -6.98
C LEU A 262 15.72 10.78 -7.93
N ASP A 263 15.46 10.70 -9.22
CA ASP A 263 16.52 10.59 -10.24
C ASP A 263 17.37 11.85 -10.29
N GLY A 264 16.74 13.03 -10.21
CA GLY A 264 17.41 14.33 -10.19
C GLY A 264 18.30 14.53 -8.96
N ALA A 265 17.86 14.03 -7.80
CA ALA A 265 18.65 14.05 -6.57
C ALA A 265 19.72 12.95 -6.50
N GLY A 266 19.83 12.10 -7.53
CA GLY A 266 20.85 11.04 -7.60
C GLY A 266 20.48 9.73 -6.91
N PHE A 267 19.21 9.55 -6.50
CA PHE A 267 18.69 8.31 -5.93
C PHE A 267 18.02 7.40 -6.98
N LYS A 268 18.69 7.20 -8.12
CA LYS A 268 18.20 6.44 -9.28
C LYS A 268 17.80 4.99 -8.97
N ARG A 269 18.35 4.40 -7.88
CA ARG A 269 18.07 3.01 -7.47
C ARG A 269 17.03 2.92 -6.38
N ALA A 270 16.64 4.04 -5.78
CA ALA A 270 15.60 4.05 -4.75
C ALA A 270 14.26 3.70 -5.38
N SER A 271 13.53 2.79 -4.74
CA SER A 271 12.15 2.48 -5.10
C SER A 271 11.21 3.61 -4.67
N SER A 272 10.07 3.75 -5.33
CA SER A 272 9.03 4.73 -5.00
C SER A 272 7.80 4.00 -4.46
N TYR A 273 7.46 4.23 -3.19
CA TYR A 273 6.35 3.57 -2.49
C TYR A 273 5.27 4.58 -2.14
N ILE A 274 4.05 4.32 -2.57
CA ILE A 274 2.87 5.01 -2.06
C ILE A 274 2.45 4.29 -0.77
N VAL A 275 2.56 4.98 0.37
CA VAL A 275 2.33 4.37 1.69
C VAL A 275 0.98 4.73 2.31
N GLY A 276 0.21 5.60 1.66
CA GLY A 276 -1.18 5.87 1.94
C GLY A 276 -1.87 6.29 0.65
N PHE A 277 -2.62 5.37 0.05
CA PHE A 277 -3.40 5.61 -1.16
C PHE A 277 -4.89 5.50 -0.89
N ASN A 278 -5.63 6.51 -1.26
CA ASN A 278 -7.07 6.43 -1.45
C ASN A 278 -7.52 7.44 -2.51
N LEU A 279 -8.79 7.36 -2.90
CA LEU A 279 -9.39 8.33 -3.82
C LEU A 279 -9.93 9.52 -3.03
N GLU A 280 -9.57 10.73 -3.44
CA GLU A 280 -10.03 11.94 -2.75
C GLU A 280 -11.55 12.12 -2.82
N SER A 281 -12.16 11.75 -3.94
CA SER A 281 -13.62 11.75 -4.09
C SER A 281 -14.32 10.89 -3.04
N ALA A 282 -13.65 9.89 -2.51
CA ALA A 282 -14.18 8.97 -1.50
C ALA A 282 -14.18 9.56 -0.07
N GLU A 283 -13.57 10.72 0.18
CA GLU A 283 -13.73 11.43 1.45
C GLU A 283 -15.20 11.74 1.77
N ARG A 284 -16.05 11.82 0.72
CA ARG A 284 -17.51 11.99 0.83
C ARG A 284 -18.26 10.69 1.09
N GLY A 285 -17.56 9.55 1.09
CA GLY A 285 -18.06 8.18 1.25
C GLY A 285 -17.84 7.32 0.02
N VAL A 286 -18.00 6.01 0.18
CA VAL A 286 -17.98 5.05 -0.94
C VAL A 286 -19.13 5.39 -1.91
N TYR A 287 -18.83 5.40 -3.19
CA TYR A 287 -19.76 5.74 -4.27
C TYR A 287 -19.82 4.60 -5.29
N HIS A 288 -20.86 4.58 -6.10
CA HIS A 288 -21.00 3.59 -7.17
C HIS A 288 -19.87 3.72 -8.20
N GLY A 289 -19.11 2.64 -8.42
CA GLY A 289 -17.90 2.63 -9.26
C GLY A 289 -16.58 2.78 -8.49
N TYR A 290 -16.62 2.92 -7.17
CA TYR A 290 -15.42 3.07 -6.33
C TYR A 290 -14.42 1.91 -6.53
N ALA A 291 -14.91 0.67 -6.60
CA ALA A 291 -14.04 -0.48 -6.87
C ALA A 291 -13.31 -0.38 -8.21
N ALA A 292 -14.01 0.02 -9.27
CA ALA A 292 -13.42 0.17 -10.60
C ALA A 292 -12.36 1.29 -10.63
N ASP A 293 -12.58 2.38 -9.92
CA ASP A 293 -11.61 3.48 -9.79
C ASP A 293 -10.36 3.07 -9.00
N ILE A 294 -10.50 2.32 -7.91
CA ILE A 294 -9.36 1.73 -7.18
C ILE A 294 -8.59 0.79 -8.10
N PHE A 295 -9.26 -0.15 -8.77
CA PHE A 295 -8.58 -1.09 -9.65
C PHE A 295 -7.86 -0.38 -10.81
N ALA A 296 -8.47 0.63 -11.41
CA ALA A 296 -7.86 1.48 -12.43
C ALA A 296 -6.59 2.17 -11.93
N SER A 297 -6.60 2.64 -10.68
CA SER A 297 -5.44 3.25 -10.02
C SER A 297 -4.32 2.23 -9.79
N LEU A 298 -4.65 1.01 -9.36
CA LEU A 298 -3.68 -0.08 -9.21
C LEU A 298 -3.03 -0.48 -10.55
N VAL A 299 -3.83 -0.59 -11.62
CA VAL A 299 -3.32 -0.84 -12.98
C VAL A 299 -2.40 0.30 -13.45
N THR A 300 -2.78 1.54 -13.15
CA THR A 300 -1.96 2.71 -13.47
C THR A 300 -0.65 2.72 -12.69
N ALA A 301 -0.68 2.42 -11.39
CA ALA A 301 0.50 2.27 -10.55
C ALA A 301 1.42 1.15 -11.06
N GLN A 302 0.86 0.00 -11.50
CA GLN A 302 1.62 -1.11 -12.10
C GLN A 302 2.43 -0.66 -13.31
N ARG A 303 1.88 0.25 -14.11
CA ARG A 303 2.48 0.77 -15.35
C ARG A 303 3.27 2.06 -15.18
N SER A 304 3.32 2.59 -13.95
CA SER A 304 4.08 3.80 -13.62
C SER A 304 5.32 3.48 -12.78
N GLY A 305 6.04 4.51 -12.35
CA GLY A 305 7.24 4.40 -11.50
C GLY A 305 6.98 4.01 -10.04
N VAL A 306 5.77 3.55 -9.69
CA VAL A 306 5.44 3.05 -8.35
C VAL A 306 5.88 1.60 -8.20
N ASP A 307 6.56 1.26 -7.11
CA ASP A 307 7.06 -0.09 -6.83
C ASP A 307 6.28 -0.82 -5.74
N MET A 308 5.57 -0.08 -4.87
CA MET A 308 4.68 -0.58 -3.83
C MET A 308 3.55 0.42 -3.62
N LEU A 309 2.33 -0.08 -3.32
CA LEU A 309 1.21 0.78 -2.96
C LEU A 309 0.43 0.16 -1.80
N ILE A 310 0.22 0.98 -0.77
CA ILE A 310 -0.53 0.67 0.43
C ILE A 310 -1.87 1.41 0.36
N PHE A 311 -2.97 0.66 0.39
CA PHE A 311 -4.31 1.21 0.49
C PHE A 311 -4.52 1.78 1.91
N GLU A 312 -4.95 3.02 1.97
CA GLU A 312 -5.27 3.72 3.21
C GLU A 312 -6.66 3.31 3.70
N ASP A 313 -6.91 3.55 5.02
CA ASP A 313 -8.20 3.26 5.66
C ASP A 313 -8.60 1.78 5.68
N ALA A 314 -7.61 0.89 5.81
CA ALA A 314 -7.87 -0.50 6.21
C ALA A 314 -8.18 -0.62 7.72
N ARG A 315 -8.57 0.50 8.37
CA ARG A 315 -8.98 0.58 9.79
C ARG A 315 -10.50 0.70 9.90
N PRO A 316 -11.13 0.09 10.92
CA PRO A 316 -12.59 0.08 11.04
C PRO A 316 -13.20 1.42 11.50
N PHE A 317 -12.37 2.35 11.94
CA PHE A 317 -12.81 3.58 12.60
C PHE A 317 -12.33 4.80 11.85
N GLY A 318 -13.09 5.40 11.02
CA GLY A 318 -12.71 6.67 10.52
C GLY A 318 -13.40 7.11 9.25
N ALA A 319 -12.90 6.73 8.13
CA ALA A 319 -13.37 7.29 6.89
C ALA A 319 -14.53 6.47 6.33
N ARG A 320 -15.48 7.15 5.69
CA ARG A 320 -16.59 6.51 4.98
C ARG A 320 -16.15 5.66 3.77
N ASN A 321 -14.86 5.73 3.44
CA ASN A 321 -14.17 5.04 2.35
C ASN A 321 -13.22 3.94 2.84
N SER A 322 -13.41 3.46 4.07
CA SER A 322 -12.64 2.36 4.64
C SER A 322 -12.81 1.07 3.84
N LEU A 323 -11.85 0.15 3.99
CA LEU A 323 -11.94 -1.20 3.42
C LEU A 323 -13.15 -1.97 3.94
N TYR A 324 -13.51 -1.74 5.18
CA TYR A 324 -14.67 -2.37 5.85
C TYR A 324 -15.24 -1.46 6.92
N SER A 325 -16.50 -1.69 7.24
CA SER A 325 -17.19 -1.15 8.41
C SER A 325 -17.49 -2.26 9.41
N ILE A 326 -17.70 -1.88 10.68
CA ILE A 326 -18.03 -2.82 11.74
C ILE A 326 -19.31 -2.34 12.42
N ASP A 327 -20.26 -3.25 12.52
CA ASP A 327 -21.50 -3.07 13.27
C ASP A 327 -21.74 -4.22 14.25
N ARG A 328 -22.93 -4.29 14.84
CA ARG A 328 -23.30 -5.36 15.80
C ARG A 328 -23.34 -6.74 15.14
N ASP A 329 -23.58 -6.80 13.83
CA ASP A 329 -23.70 -8.03 13.06
C ASP A 329 -22.34 -8.55 12.59
N GLY A 330 -21.29 -7.71 12.63
CA GLY A 330 -19.93 -8.09 12.30
C GLY A 330 -19.22 -7.12 11.35
N VAL A 331 -18.31 -7.68 10.52
CA VAL A 331 -17.53 -6.94 9.54
C VAL A 331 -18.23 -6.96 8.19
N LYS A 332 -18.48 -5.78 7.63
CA LYS A 332 -18.98 -5.60 6.27
C LYS A 332 -17.90 -4.97 5.41
N PHE A 333 -17.48 -5.64 4.36
CA PHE A 333 -16.50 -5.12 3.43
C PHE A 333 -17.15 -4.18 2.41
N THR A 334 -16.49 -3.06 2.16
CA THR A 334 -16.84 -2.16 1.06
C THR A 334 -16.38 -2.76 -0.29
N SER A 335 -16.80 -2.14 -1.37
CA SER A 335 -16.43 -2.55 -2.72
C SER A 335 -14.91 -2.50 -3.00
N ALA A 336 -14.13 -1.76 -2.21
CA ALA A 336 -12.66 -1.76 -2.25
C ALA A 336 -12.07 -3.17 -2.13
N LYS A 337 -12.67 -4.07 -1.31
CA LYS A 337 -12.28 -5.49 -1.21
C LYS A 337 -12.23 -6.15 -2.58
N GLY A 338 -13.19 -5.85 -3.43
CA GLY A 338 -13.26 -6.43 -4.78
C GLY A 338 -12.09 -6.05 -5.66
N ALA A 339 -11.72 -4.77 -5.66
CA ALA A 339 -10.58 -4.26 -6.40
C ALA A 339 -9.25 -4.87 -5.91
N LEU A 340 -9.05 -4.87 -4.59
CA LEU A 340 -7.85 -5.43 -3.96
C LEU A 340 -7.76 -6.95 -4.19
N SER A 341 -8.87 -7.70 -4.07
CA SER A 341 -8.91 -9.13 -4.34
C SER A 341 -8.60 -9.46 -5.79
N ALA A 342 -9.16 -8.72 -6.74
CA ALA A 342 -8.87 -8.91 -8.17
C ALA A 342 -7.40 -8.66 -8.48
N PHE A 343 -6.83 -7.58 -7.94
CA PHE A 343 -5.41 -7.27 -8.13
C PHE A 343 -4.51 -8.29 -7.39
N GLY A 344 -4.85 -8.67 -6.16
CA GLY A 344 -4.13 -9.68 -5.38
C GLY A 344 -4.11 -11.04 -6.08
N ARG A 345 -5.21 -11.42 -6.77
CA ARG A 345 -5.24 -12.63 -7.59
C ARG A 345 -4.23 -12.57 -8.75
N LEU A 346 -4.11 -11.43 -9.43
CA LEU A 346 -3.08 -11.24 -10.45
C LEU A 346 -1.67 -11.29 -9.82
N GLY A 347 -1.50 -10.69 -8.65
CA GLY A 347 -0.25 -10.73 -7.87
C GLY A 347 0.19 -12.14 -7.54
N SER A 348 -0.73 -13.05 -7.18
CA SER A 348 -0.44 -14.45 -6.87
C SER A 348 0.05 -15.25 -8.09
N LEU A 349 -0.25 -14.81 -9.31
CA LEU A 349 0.29 -15.38 -10.56
C LEU A 349 1.70 -14.88 -10.88
N GLY A 350 2.01 -13.66 -10.49
CA GLY A 350 3.35 -13.11 -10.42
C GLY A 350 3.88 -12.43 -11.69
N THR A 351 3.50 -12.85 -12.91
CA THR A 351 4.03 -12.26 -14.13
C THR A 351 2.94 -11.56 -14.95
N ALA A 352 3.07 -10.25 -15.13
CA ALA A 352 2.21 -9.48 -16.02
C ALA A 352 2.46 -9.83 -17.48
N VAL A 353 1.39 -9.89 -18.28
CA VAL A 353 1.44 -10.03 -19.73
C VAL A 353 0.66 -8.92 -20.41
N GLU A 354 0.99 -8.65 -21.68
CA GLU A 354 0.35 -7.60 -22.45
C GLU A 354 -1.17 -7.73 -22.46
N SER A 355 -1.85 -6.66 -22.05
CA SER A 355 -3.29 -6.50 -22.15
C SER A 355 -3.61 -5.08 -22.64
N LEU A 356 -3.84 -4.96 -23.95
CA LEU A 356 -4.05 -3.68 -24.62
C LEU A 356 -5.51 -3.52 -25.04
N GLY A 357 -6.10 -2.37 -24.75
CA GLY A 357 -7.45 -2.00 -25.12
C GLY A 357 -7.52 -0.67 -25.83
N ASP A 358 -8.59 -0.46 -26.60
CA ASP A 358 -8.84 0.74 -27.41
C ASP A 358 -9.26 1.98 -26.59
N SER A 359 -9.53 1.81 -25.28
CA SER A 359 -10.10 2.85 -24.44
C SER A 359 -9.30 3.05 -23.16
N ARG A 360 -8.35 3.99 -23.19
CA ARG A 360 -7.37 4.20 -22.12
C ARG A 360 -7.93 4.81 -20.83
N ARG A 361 -9.17 5.34 -20.81
CA ARG A 361 -9.78 5.99 -19.64
C ARG A 361 -11.09 5.36 -19.21
N GLU A 362 -11.70 4.59 -20.09
CA GLU A 362 -13.02 3.99 -19.85
C GLU A 362 -12.90 2.57 -19.31
N ILE A 363 -11.88 1.82 -19.79
CA ILE A 363 -11.64 0.43 -19.41
C ILE A 363 -10.19 0.26 -19.05
N TYR A 364 -9.94 -0.31 -17.88
CA TYR A 364 -8.61 -0.67 -17.42
C TYR A 364 -8.48 -2.19 -17.33
N SER A 365 -7.41 -2.72 -17.87
CA SER A 365 -7.16 -4.16 -17.85
C SER A 365 -5.75 -4.51 -17.45
N LEU A 366 -5.60 -5.63 -16.76
CA LEU A 366 -4.31 -6.23 -16.41
C LEU A 366 -4.44 -7.73 -16.48
N ALA A 367 -3.51 -8.37 -17.18
CA ALA A 367 -3.44 -9.82 -17.28
C ALA A 367 -2.15 -10.36 -16.64
N ALA A 368 -2.23 -11.55 -16.07
CA ALA A 368 -1.09 -12.20 -15.45
C ALA A 368 -1.08 -13.70 -15.70
N ILE A 369 0.13 -14.28 -15.66
CA ILE A 369 0.36 -15.71 -15.76
C ILE A 369 1.21 -16.22 -14.61
N GLY A 370 0.99 -17.48 -14.22
CA GLY A 370 1.78 -18.18 -13.20
C GLY A 370 1.61 -19.69 -13.30
N GLY A 371 2.71 -20.42 -13.55
CA GLY A 371 2.63 -21.86 -13.80
C GLY A 371 1.74 -22.17 -15.01
N THR A 372 0.71 -22.99 -14.81
CA THR A 372 -0.29 -23.35 -15.83
C THR A 372 -1.54 -22.46 -15.80
N SER A 373 -1.59 -21.46 -14.94
CA SER A 373 -2.75 -20.61 -14.72
C SER A 373 -2.54 -19.21 -15.30
N ALA A 374 -3.63 -18.59 -15.73
CA ALA A 374 -3.66 -17.19 -16.11
C ALA A 374 -4.94 -16.51 -15.61
N ALA A 375 -4.89 -15.20 -15.49
CA ALA A 375 -6.06 -14.39 -15.22
C ALA A 375 -5.98 -13.04 -15.95
N LEU A 376 -7.15 -12.50 -16.25
CA LEU A 376 -7.36 -11.16 -16.77
C LEU A 376 -8.39 -10.47 -15.87
N ALA A 377 -8.05 -9.32 -15.33
CA ALA A 377 -9.04 -8.44 -14.68
C ALA A 377 -9.31 -7.22 -15.56
N VAL A 378 -10.58 -6.87 -15.68
CA VAL A 378 -11.07 -5.74 -16.48
C VAL A 378 -11.99 -4.90 -15.61
N ALA A 379 -11.66 -3.62 -15.39
CA ALA A 379 -12.54 -2.66 -14.75
C ALA A 379 -13.23 -1.78 -15.80
N ALA A 380 -14.54 -1.74 -15.75
CA ALA A 380 -15.39 -0.90 -16.59
C ALA A 380 -15.63 0.46 -15.91
N ARG A 381 -14.59 1.30 -15.87
CA ARG A 381 -14.62 2.55 -15.10
C ARG A 381 -15.70 3.51 -15.61
N GLU A 382 -15.72 3.79 -16.90
CA GLU A 382 -16.61 4.76 -17.54
C GLU A 382 -17.33 4.18 -18.76
N TYR A 383 -17.50 2.85 -18.79
CA TYR A 383 -18.06 2.17 -19.96
C TYR A 383 -19.11 1.12 -19.58
N SER A 384 -20.26 1.17 -20.24
CA SER A 384 -21.21 0.06 -20.31
C SER A 384 -21.41 -0.36 -21.74
N GLY A 385 -21.39 -1.66 -22.02
CA GLY A 385 -21.59 -2.18 -23.36
C GLY A 385 -20.78 -3.44 -23.67
N LYS A 386 -20.75 -3.81 -24.95
CA LYS A 386 -20.07 -5.05 -25.40
C LYS A 386 -18.57 -4.87 -25.41
N LEU A 387 -17.87 -5.85 -24.86
CA LEU A 387 -16.41 -6.01 -24.92
C LEU A 387 -16.06 -7.33 -25.63
N GLU A 388 -15.22 -7.27 -26.66
CA GLU A 388 -14.55 -8.44 -27.24
C GLU A 388 -13.13 -8.56 -26.66
N ILE A 389 -12.80 -9.71 -26.08
CA ILE A 389 -11.45 -10.03 -25.62
C ILE A 389 -10.84 -10.99 -26.61
N ARG A 390 -9.72 -10.63 -27.21
CA ARG A 390 -8.94 -11.45 -28.14
C ARG A 390 -7.73 -12.02 -27.46
N LEU A 391 -7.60 -13.35 -27.46
CA LEU A 391 -6.48 -14.04 -26.83
C LEU A 391 -5.45 -14.42 -27.91
N LYS A 392 -4.19 -14.05 -27.69
CA LYS A 392 -3.06 -14.46 -28.51
C LYS A 392 -2.17 -15.41 -27.74
N ASN A 393 -1.60 -16.37 -28.43
CA ASN A 393 -0.70 -17.38 -27.86
C ASN A 393 -1.33 -18.10 -26.66
N SER A 394 -2.65 -18.38 -26.74
CA SER A 394 -3.42 -19.05 -25.71
C SER A 394 -3.43 -20.55 -25.91
N THR A 395 -3.22 -21.29 -24.84
CA THR A 395 -3.37 -22.76 -24.78
C THR A 395 -4.52 -23.18 -23.87
N TYR A 396 -5.30 -22.20 -23.37
CA TYR A 396 -6.41 -22.46 -22.47
C TYR A 396 -7.65 -22.94 -23.21
N SER A 397 -8.39 -23.87 -22.59
CA SER A 397 -9.59 -24.51 -23.17
C SER A 397 -10.89 -23.95 -22.58
N SER A 398 -10.81 -23.38 -21.38
CA SER A 398 -11.96 -22.83 -20.66
C SER A 398 -11.56 -21.66 -19.76
N PHE A 399 -12.57 -20.94 -19.30
CA PHE A 399 -12.38 -19.88 -18.32
C PHE A 399 -13.56 -19.84 -17.34
N SER A 400 -13.32 -19.21 -16.20
CA SER A 400 -14.35 -18.78 -15.26
C SER A 400 -14.39 -17.27 -15.25
N VAL A 401 -15.54 -16.67 -14.98
CA VAL A 401 -15.67 -15.22 -14.83
C VAL A 401 -16.35 -14.88 -13.52
N LYS A 402 -15.73 -13.97 -12.76
CA LYS A 402 -16.28 -13.35 -11.56
C LYS A 402 -16.58 -11.89 -11.89
N ARG A 403 -17.85 -11.51 -11.84
CA ARG A 403 -18.27 -10.11 -11.85
C ARG A 403 -18.26 -9.61 -10.42
N ILE A 404 -17.51 -8.57 -10.15
CA ILE A 404 -17.40 -7.86 -8.88
C ILE A 404 -18.11 -6.54 -9.07
N PHE A 405 -19.09 -6.26 -8.21
CA PHE A 405 -19.95 -5.10 -8.32
C PHE A 405 -20.36 -4.60 -6.92
N GLU A 406 -21.05 -3.50 -6.87
CA GLU A 406 -21.58 -2.91 -5.66
C GLU A 406 -23.09 -3.18 -5.57
N ASP A 407 -23.57 -3.51 -4.37
CA ASP A 407 -25.01 -3.55 -4.11
C ASP A 407 -25.58 -2.12 -3.99
N SER A 408 -26.86 -2.01 -3.70
CA SER A 408 -27.54 -0.72 -3.56
C SER A 408 -27.03 0.15 -2.41
N GLU A 409 -26.27 -0.43 -1.48
CA GLU A 409 -25.63 0.23 -0.35
C GLU A 409 -24.14 0.45 -0.53
N CYS A 410 -23.62 0.24 -1.75
CA CYS A 410 -22.21 0.29 -2.10
C CYS A 410 -21.32 -0.74 -1.37
N ASN A 411 -21.90 -1.84 -0.89
CA ASN A 411 -21.13 -2.94 -0.34
C ASN A 411 -20.60 -3.86 -1.45
N PHE A 412 -19.55 -4.62 -1.09
CA PHE A 412 -18.99 -5.64 -1.95
C PHE A 412 -20.02 -6.72 -2.28
N ALA A 413 -20.18 -7.00 -3.58
CA ALA A 413 -20.99 -8.10 -4.09
C ALA A 413 -20.29 -8.77 -5.28
N GLU A 414 -20.56 -10.08 -5.47
CA GLU A 414 -19.96 -10.82 -6.58
C GLU A 414 -20.93 -11.84 -7.20
N ARG A 415 -20.77 -12.09 -8.50
CA ARG A 415 -21.43 -13.19 -9.22
C ARG A 415 -20.37 -13.99 -9.96
N TYR A 416 -20.50 -15.29 -9.91
CA TYR A 416 -19.54 -16.23 -10.46
C TYR A 416 -20.16 -17.16 -11.49
N ARG A 417 -19.44 -17.40 -12.61
CA ARG A 417 -19.77 -18.41 -13.60
C ARG A 417 -18.54 -19.24 -13.88
N GLU A 418 -18.67 -20.54 -13.78
CA GLU A 418 -17.56 -21.50 -13.93
C GLU A 418 -17.55 -22.21 -15.26
N ASN A 419 -16.35 -22.67 -15.61
CA ASN A 419 -16.14 -23.67 -16.68
C ASN A 419 -16.80 -23.32 -18.02
N ILE A 420 -16.69 -22.06 -18.43
CA ILE A 420 -17.18 -21.61 -19.73
C ILE A 420 -16.19 -22.09 -20.80
N PRO A 421 -16.62 -22.93 -21.77
CA PRO A 421 -15.75 -23.36 -22.85
C PRO A 421 -15.25 -22.18 -23.69
N LEU A 422 -13.98 -22.19 -24.03
CA LEU A 422 -13.39 -21.17 -24.90
C LEU A 422 -13.64 -21.56 -26.38
N ALA A 423 -14.58 -20.88 -27.02
CA ALA A 423 -14.86 -21.06 -28.42
C ALA A 423 -13.87 -20.26 -29.30
N GLY A 424 -12.74 -20.86 -29.63
CA GLY A 424 -11.63 -20.17 -30.29
C GLY A 424 -10.92 -19.22 -29.32
N ASN A 425 -10.26 -18.19 -29.85
CA ASN A 425 -9.47 -17.24 -29.04
C ASN A 425 -10.22 -15.93 -28.82
N LYS A 426 -11.54 -16.00 -28.62
CA LYS A 426 -12.39 -14.80 -28.39
C LYS A 426 -13.38 -15.04 -27.27
N ILE A 427 -13.56 -13.99 -26.46
CA ILE A 427 -14.55 -13.94 -25.40
C ILE A 427 -15.37 -12.67 -25.61
N SER A 428 -16.70 -12.77 -25.49
CA SER A 428 -17.60 -11.63 -25.50
C SER A 428 -18.22 -11.45 -24.13
N LEU A 429 -18.08 -10.25 -23.56
CA LEU A 429 -18.71 -9.84 -22.30
C LEU A 429 -19.60 -8.61 -22.54
N VAL A 430 -20.59 -8.46 -21.68
CA VAL A 430 -21.32 -7.20 -21.52
C VAL A 430 -20.84 -6.60 -20.21
N LEU A 431 -20.23 -5.44 -20.30
CA LEU A 431 -19.74 -4.69 -19.16
C LEU A 431 -20.79 -3.73 -18.64
N GLU A 432 -20.82 -3.54 -17.34
CA GLU A 432 -21.55 -2.48 -16.66
C GLU A 432 -20.57 -1.50 -16.02
N LYS A 433 -20.84 -0.20 -16.17
CA LYS A 433 -20.01 0.85 -15.55
C LYS A 433 -19.90 0.63 -14.03
N GLY A 434 -18.69 0.79 -13.51
CA GLY A 434 -18.37 0.61 -12.09
C GLY A 434 -17.93 -0.80 -11.71
N ASP A 435 -18.14 -1.80 -12.58
CA ASP A 435 -17.85 -3.20 -12.28
C ASP A 435 -16.42 -3.61 -12.63
N ILE A 436 -15.98 -4.68 -11.97
CA ILE A 436 -14.74 -5.40 -12.31
C ILE A 436 -15.10 -6.84 -12.73
N TYR A 437 -14.46 -7.30 -13.80
CA TYR A 437 -14.60 -8.67 -14.31
C TYR A 437 -13.25 -9.38 -14.19
N LEU A 438 -13.16 -10.39 -13.34
CA LEU A 438 -12.00 -11.25 -13.21
C LEU A 438 -12.23 -12.56 -13.94
N LEU A 439 -11.46 -12.79 -15.01
CA LEU A 439 -11.46 -14.01 -15.79
C LEU A 439 -10.26 -14.86 -15.35
N GLU A 440 -10.49 -16.14 -15.07
CA GLU A 440 -9.45 -17.11 -14.75
C GLU A 440 -9.47 -18.23 -15.77
N PHE A 441 -8.32 -18.46 -16.41
CA PHE A 441 -8.17 -19.40 -17.51
C PHE A 441 -7.63 -20.75 -17.03
N LYS A 442 -8.16 -21.82 -17.61
CA LYS A 442 -7.75 -23.22 -17.36
C LYS A 442 -7.32 -23.88 -18.67
N ALA A 443 -6.24 -24.67 -18.63
CA ALA A 443 -5.74 -25.45 -19.73
C ALA A 443 -6.67 -26.58 -20.10
#